data_12dea8f19dc374d98461445ffe2fcfa1
#
_entry.id   12dea8f19dc374d98461445ffe2fcfa1
#
_cell.length_a   1.000
_cell.length_b   1.000
_cell.length_c   1.000
_cell.angle_alpha   90.00
_cell.angle_beta   90.00
_cell.angle_gamma   90.00
#
_symmetry.space_group_name_H-M   'P 1'
#
loop_
_entity.id
_entity.type
_entity.pdbx_description
1 polymer ?
#
loop_
_entity_poly.entity_id
_entity_poly.type
_entity_poly.pdbx_seq_one_letter_code
_entity_poly.pdbx_strand_id
1 'polypeptide(L)'
;MDAAVYSPTSNVDDLTSKTNKDLEDDDNQFRFSNGVSIRRARFGVKATINKKWFSELDLDFANNEVEINDMYLVYKFNNHFFVKAGNFKVPMSMERTTSSKYLMASERPMAVEAFADGRRLGLAGTGWGIHWWASAGVFGREVDIIQKERNRGNEGYALATRVAVSPIYNEDMTIHVGGYFNYQAPSGSGLEDKTVLFRTFPESRVDRRRFVQAEISNVNHYYTTGFELGFRYRKLLTYGEYIYNNISRYTYGANNQKTDLKNAVFNGWYATASYMILGENRQYSPDEAEFGPMKMRRKGWNLEVAAHISNINMNDLHDQASYLT
;
A
#
# COMPACT_ATOMS: atom_id res chain seq x y z
N MET A 1 -4.45 20.23 -1.20
CA MET A 1 -3.32 21.00 -0.70
C MET A 1 -2.89 20.34 0.57
N ASP A 2 -1.66 19.83 0.59
CA ASP A 2 -1.12 19.19 1.77
C ASP A 2 -0.12 20.15 2.39
N ALA A 3 -0.30 20.49 3.65
CA ALA A 3 0.65 21.26 4.44
C ALA A 3 1.09 20.39 5.61
N ALA A 4 2.39 20.26 5.82
CA ALA A 4 2.94 19.53 6.94
C ALA A 4 3.94 20.40 7.69
N VAL A 5 3.82 20.39 9.02
CA VAL A 5 4.80 20.98 9.93
C VAL A 5 5.49 19.82 10.66
N TYR A 6 6.79 19.73 10.56
CA TYR A 6 7.58 18.70 11.21
C TYR A 6 8.34 19.31 12.40
N SER A 7 8.32 18.61 13.52
CA SER A 7 9.18 18.90 14.67
C SER A 7 10.18 17.74 14.79
N PRO A 8 11.48 17.94 14.55
CA PRO A 8 12.47 16.88 14.75
C PRO A 8 12.65 16.63 16.25
N THR A 9 12.40 15.42 16.66
CA THR A 9 12.79 14.93 17.98
C THR A 9 14.13 14.22 17.85
N SER A 10 15.13 14.73 18.53
CA SER A 10 16.50 14.26 18.84
C SER A 10 17.06 13.02 18.10
N ASN A 11 18.32 13.12 17.65
CA ASN A 11 19.20 12.11 17.04
C ASN A 11 18.99 11.82 15.56
N VAL A 12 18.85 12.87 14.77
CA VAL A 12 18.87 12.80 13.30
C VAL A 12 20.28 12.48 12.76
N ASP A 13 21.34 12.77 13.54
CA ASP A 13 22.74 12.56 13.14
C ASP A 13 23.09 11.12 12.82
N ASP A 14 22.41 10.14 13.45
CA ASP A 14 22.68 8.71 13.24
C ASP A 14 21.94 8.12 12.02
N LEU A 15 20.87 8.77 11.58
CA LEU A 15 20.09 8.34 10.42
C LEU A 15 20.66 8.83 9.07
N THR A 16 21.39 9.95 9.09
CA THR A 16 21.89 10.59 7.87
C THR A 16 23.24 10.06 7.40
N SER A 17 24.05 9.49 8.30
CA SER A 17 25.39 9.02 7.96
C SER A 17 25.41 7.77 7.05
N LYS A 18 24.27 7.09 6.87
CA LYS A 18 24.23 5.78 6.18
C LYS A 18 23.36 5.72 4.91
N THR A 19 22.63 6.75 4.53
CA THR A 19 21.60 6.61 3.48
C THR A 19 21.71 7.49 2.24
N ASN A 20 22.62 8.45 2.13
CA ASN A 20 22.63 9.33 0.96
C ASN A 20 24.03 9.73 0.50
N LYS A 21 24.48 9.09 -0.58
CA LYS A 21 25.63 9.54 -1.39
C LYS A 21 25.32 10.77 -2.25
N ASP A 22 24.06 11.25 -2.24
CA ASP A 22 23.56 12.33 -3.12
C ASP A 22 23.27 13.66 -2.38
N LEU A 23 23.71 13.80 -1.12
CA LEU A 23 23.54 15.01 -0.34
C LEU A 23 24.89 15.68 -0.08
N GLU A 24 25.51 16.16 -1.16
CA GLU A 24 26.68 17.05 -1.10
C GLU A 24 26.28 18.52 -1.05
N ASP A 25 25.53 18.96 -0.03
CA ASP A 25 25.40 20.38 0.30
C ASP A 25 25.23 20.55 1.82
N ASP A 26 26.29 21.02 2.45
CA ASP A 26 26.61 20.89 3.87
C ASP A 26 25.72 21.66 4.86
N ASP A 27 24.92 22.63 4.44
CA ASP A 27 24.23 23.53 5.39
C ASP A 27 22.70 23.41 5.44
N ASN A 28 22.06 22.59 4.59
CA ASN A 28 20.59 22.49 4.49
C ASN A 28 20.03 21.07 4.79
N GLN A 29 20.83 20.15 5.26
CA GLN A 29 20.49 18.72 5.38
C GLN A 29 19.26 18.43 6.25
N PHE A 30 18.90 19.30 7.17
CA PHE A 30 17.86 19.06 8.18
C PHE A 30 16.61 19.95 8.06
N ARG A 31 16.52 20.79 7.06
CA ARG A 31 15.35 21.63 6.86
C ARG A 31 14.35 20.96 5.92
N PHE A 32 13.16 20.68 6.42
CA PHE A 32 12.06 20.26 5.56
C PHE A 32 11.66 21.40 4.62
N SER A 33 11.47 21.04 3.36
CA SER A 33 11.06 22.01 2.35
C SER A 33 9.59 22.37 2.53
N ASN A 34 9.30 23.66 2.62
CA ASN A 34 7.94 24.17 2.49
C ASN A 34 7.55 24.21 1.02
N GLY A 35 6.34 23.82 0.69
CA GLY A 35 5.92 23.82 -0.70
C GLY A 35 4.44 23.51 -0.89
N VAL A 36 4.01 23.66 -2.12
CA VAL A 36 2.68 23.28 -2.60
C VAL A 36 2.87 22.31 -3.74
N SER A 37 2.15 21.18 -3.72
CA SER A 37 2.17 20.22 -4.81
C SER A 37 0.76 19.80 -5.20
N ILE A 38 0.58 19.50 -6.49
CA ILE A 38 -0.63 18.83 -6.97
C ILE A 38 -0.40 17.33 -6.77
N ARG A 39 -1.04 16.78 -5.73
CA ARG A 39 -0.84 15.37 -5.36
C ARG A 39 -1.51 14.39 -6.33
N ARG A 40 -2.65 14.77 -6.89
CA ARG A 40 -3.44 13.94 -7.82
C ARG A 40 -4.22 14.84 -8.77
N ALA A 41 -4.16 14.49 -10.06
CA ALA A 41 -4.95 15.13 -11.11
C ALA A 41 -5.52 14.03 -12.00
N ARG A 42 -6.69 13.47 -11.63
CA ARG A 42 -7.21 12.24 -12.22
C ARG A 42 -8.39 12.48 -13.13
N PHE A 43 -8.39 11.72 -14.23
CA PHE A 43 -9.51 11.58 -15.14
C PHE A 43 -9.86 10.11 -15.30
N GLY A 44 -11.11 9.75 -15.06
CA GLY A 44 -11.56 8.37 -15.14
C GLY A 44 -12.85 8.21 -15.93
N VAL A 45 -12.94 7.11 -16.65
CA VAL A 45 -14.12 6.68 -17.40
C VAL A 45 -14.59 5.32 -16.90
N LYS A 46 -15.88 5.20 -16.64
CA LYS A 46 -16.53 3.96 -16.23
C LYS A 46 -17.58 3.57 -17.22
N ALA A 47 -17.59 2.30 -17.63
CA ALA A 47 -18.59 1.77 -18.55
C ALA A 47 -19.24 0.53 -17.95
N THR A 48 -20.56 0.39 -18.16
CA THR A 48 -21.33 -0.80 -17.77
C THR A 48 -22.11 -1.30 -18.97
N ILE A 49 -21.91 -2.58 -19.33
CA ILE A 49 -22.55 -3.24 -20.45
C ILE A 49 -23.35 -4.43 -19.94
N ASN A 50 -24.63 -4.50 -20.32
CA ASN A 50 -25.51 -5.64 -20.00
C ASN A 50 -25.61 -6.00 -18.52
N LYS A 51 -25.40 -5.07 -17.59
CA LYS A 51 -25.41 -5.25 -16.13
C LYS A 51 -24.38 -6.28 -15.61
N LYS A 52 -23.67 -6.98 -16.49
CA LYS A 52 -22.67 -8.01 -16.13
C LYS A 52 -21.24 -7.56 -16.34
N TRP A 53 -20.99 -6.73 -17.34
CA TRP A 53 -19.69 -6.23 -17.66
C TRP A 53 -19.53 -4.80 -17.16
N PHE A 54 -18.44 -4.59 -16.44
CA PHE A 54 -18.03 -3.26 -15.98
C PHE A 54 -16.57 -3.04 -16.35
N SER A 55 -16.23 -1.83 -16.76
CA SER A 55 -14.87 -1.43 -17.09
C SER A 55 -14.56 -0.08 -16.48
N GLU A 56 -13.35 0.11 -16.05
CA GLU A 56 -12.84 1.39 -15.55
C GLU A 56 -11.48 1.68 -16.17
N LEU A 57 -11.30 2.93 -16.59
CA LEU A 57 -10.02 3.53 -16.95
C LEU A 57 -9.83 4.77 -16.09
N ASP A 58 -8.78 4.83 -15.30
CA ASP A 58 -8.39 5.97 -14.45
C ASP A 58 -6.94 6.36 -14.75
N LEU A 59 -6.74 7.59 -15.18
CA LEU A 59 -5.44 8.18 -15.52
C LEU A 59 -5.10 9.29 -14.51
N ASP A 60 -3.83 9.39 -14.12
CA ASP A 60 -3.32 10.47 -13.24
C ASP A 60 -2.29 11.31 -14.00
N PHE A 61 -2.42 12.63 -13.91
CA PHE A 61 -1.61 13.63 -14.61
C PHE A 61 -0.79 14.50 -13.63
N ALA A 62 -0.70 14.12 -12.37
CA ALA A 62 -0.15 14.98 -11.32
C ALA A 62 1.36 15.27 -11.45
N ASN A 63 2.13 14.37 -12.04
CA ASN A 63 3.61 14.45 -12.07
C ASN A 63 4.17 14.89 -13.43
N ASN A 64 3.38 15.56 -14.27
CA ASN A 64 3.69 15.86 -15.68
C ASN A 64 3.92 14.61 -16.56
N GLU A 65 3.56 13.46 -16.06
CA GLU A 65 3.52 12.18 -16.78
C GLU A 65 2.09 11.63 -16.70
N VAL A 66 1.70 10.84 -17.68
CA VAL A 66 0.41 10.13 -17.66
C VAL A 66 0.65 8.76 -17.03
N GLU A 67 0.12 8.57 -15.82
CA GLU A 67 0.15 7.28 -15.11
C GLU A 67 -1.19 6.55 -15.28
N ILE A 68 -1.14 5.28 -15.66
CA ILE A 68 -2.34 4.42 -15.72
C ILE A 68 -2.58 3.87 -14.32
N ASN A 69 -3.55 4.44 -13.61
CA ASN A 69 -3.96 3.92 -12.31
C ASN A 69 -4.79 2.64 -12.44
N ASP A 70 -6.01 2.77 -12.91
CA ASP A 70 -6.91 1.62 -13.06
C ASP A 70 -7.25 1.45 -14.55
N MET A 71 -7.06 0.23 -15.06
CA MET A 71 -7.46 -0.16 -16.40
C MET A 71 -7.85 -1.62 -16.35
N TYR A 72 -9.13 -1.88 -16.12
CA TYR A 72 -9.61 -3.23 -15.90
C TYR A 72 -11.02 -3.49 -16.44
N LEU A 73 -11.29 -4.76 -16.62
CA LEU A 73 -12.60 -5.30 -16.97
C LEU A 73 -13.08 -6.24 -15.85
N VAL A 74 -14.34 -6.13 -15.48
CA VAL A 74 -15.03 -6.98 -14.50
C VAL A 74 -16.15 -7.73 -15.18
N TYR A 75 -16.26 -9.02 -14.90
CA TYR A 75 -17.43 -9.83 -15.20
C TYR A 75 -18.13 -10.25 -13.91
N LYS A 76 -19.39 -9.82 -13.76
CA LYS A 76 -20.25 -10.19 -12.62
C LYS A 76 -21.01 -11.48 -12.93
N PHE A 77 -20.69 -12.54 -12.20
CA PHE A 77 -21.45 -13.80 -12.29
C PHE A 77 -22.82 -13.67 -11.61
N ASN A 78 -22.82 -13.01 -10.45
CA ASN A 78 -24.01 -12.69 -9.68
C ASN A 78 -23.79 -11.40 -8.85
N ASN A 79 -24.72 -11.07 -7.95
CA ASN A 79 -24.65 -9.85 -7.14
C ASN A 79 -23.54 -9.88 -6.05
N HIS A 80 -22.94 -11.03 -5.79
CA HIS A 80 -21.98 -11.26 -4.70
C HIS A 80 -20.67 -11.88 -5.18
N PHE A 81 -20.48 -12.06 -6.48
CA PHE A 81 -19.23 -12.62 -7.02
C PHE A 81 -18.90 -12.05 -8.39
N PHE A 82 -17.68 -11.60 -8.54
CA PHE A 82 -17.13 -11.17 -9.84
C PHE A 82 -15.68 -11.63 -10.03
N VAL A 83 -15.25 -11.60 -11.28
CA VAL A 83 -13.85 -11.73 -11.68
C VAL A 83 -13.42 -10.42 -12.34
N LYS A 84 -12.22 -9.96 -11.99
CA LYS A 84 -11.59 -8.75 -12.49
C LYS A 84 -10.28 -9.07 -13.18
N ALA A 85 -10.06 -8.51 -14.37
CA ALA A 85 -8.83 -8.66 -15.16
C ALA A 85 -8.33 -7.30 -15.63
N GLY A 86 -7.03 -7.05 -15.57
CA GLY A 86 -6.39 -5.81 -15.98
C GLY A 86 -5.45 -5.24 -14.93
N ASN A 87 -5.19 -3.93 -14.98
CA ASN A 87 -4.39 -3.21 -13.99
C ASN A 87 -5.31 -2.65 -12.89
N PHE A 88 -5.17 -3.15 -11.68
CA PHE A 88 -5.97 -2.74 -10.52
C PHE A 88 -5.23 -3.01 -9.21
N LYS A 89 -5.75 -2.49 -8.10
CA LYS A 89 -5.16 -2.69 -6.78
C LYS A 89 -5.14 -4.16 -6.40
N VAL A 90 -3.96 -4.62 -5.96
CA VAL A 90 -3.79 -5.96 -5.39
C VAL A 90 -4.65 -6.09 -4.14
N PRO A 91 -5.39 -7.21 -3.95
CA PRO A 91 -6.24 -7.41 -2.78
C PRO A 91 -5.40 -7.72 -1.54
N MET A 92 -4.86 -6.68 -0.94
CA MET A 92 -4.11 -6.73 0.32
C MET A 92 -4.23 -5.37 1.03
N SER A 93 -4.24 -5.37 2.35
CA SER A 93 -4.39 -4.19 3.22
C SER A 93 -5.68 -3.40 2.97
N MET A 94 -6.48 -3.24 4.00
CA MET A 94 -7.69 -2.40 3.95
C MET A 94 -7.35 -0.96 3.55
N GLU A 95 -6.32 -0.38 4.16
CA GLU A 95 -5.89 0.99 3.86
C GLU A 95 -5.37 1.13 2.42
N ARG A 96 -4.71 0.09 1.87
CA ARG A 96 -4.23 0.10 0.48
C ARG A 96 -5.37 0.02 -0.52
N THR A 97 -6.38 -0.82 -0.26
CA THR A 97 -7.57 -0.93 -1.12
C THR A 97 -8.48 0.27 -1.00
N THR A 98 -8.58 0.90 0.17
CA THR A 98 -9.36 2.12 0.37
C THR A 98 -8.99 3.19 -0.64
N SER A 99 -10.01 3.82 -1.22
CA SER A 99 -9.81 4.92 -2.15
C SER A 99 -9.08 6.08 -1.47
N SER A 100 -8.08 6.64 -2.14
CA SER A 100 -7.33 7.78 -1.63
C SER A 100 -8.17 9.04 -1.35
N LYS A 101 -9.41 9.07 -1.82
CA LYS A 101 -10.39 10.14 -1.50
C LYS A 101 -10.98 10.01 -0.10
N TYR A 102 -10.82 8.84 0.53
CA TYR A 102 -11.47 8.48 1.79
C TYR A 102 -10.47 8.26 2.92
N LEU A 103 -9.18 8.40 2.64
CA LEU A 103 -8.15 8.37 3.67
C LEU A 103 -8.42 9.44 4.74
N MET A 104 -8.08 9.13 5.98
CA MET A 104 -8.18 10.09 7.08
C MET A 104 -6.96 10.99 7.18
N ALA A 105 -5.78 10.46 6.85
CA ALA A 105 -4.54 11.21 6.72
C ALA A 105 -4.34 11.65 5.25
N SER A 106 -3.45 12.62 5.03
CA SER A 106 -3.12 13.09 3.68
C SER A 106 -2.44 12.02 2.82
N GLU A 107 -1.66 11.16 3.46
CA GLU A 107 -0.99 10.01 2.84
C GLU A 107 -1.30 8.73 3.62
N ARG A 108 -0.98 7.57 3.03
CA ARG A 108 -1.08 6.28 3.69
C ARG A 108 0.00 6.11 4.74
N PRO A 109 -0.25 5.27 5.75
CA PRO A 109 0.75 4.89 6.74
C PRO A 109 2.04 4.37 6.11
N MET A 110 3.18 4.68 6.70
CA MET A 110 4.51 4.30 6.20
C MET A 110 4.61 2.80 5.90
N ALA A 111 4.13 1.94 6.80
CA ALA A 111 4.17 0.50 6.62
C ALA A 111 3.33 0.02 5.43
N VAL A 112 2.16 0.61 5.20
CA VAL A 112 1.31 0.30 4.05
C VAL A 112 1.95 0.78 2.74
N GLU A 113 2.55 1.96 2.74
CA GLU A 113 3.20 2.50 1.52
C GLU A 113 4.44 1.68 1.14
N ALA A 114 5.20 1.18 2.13
CA ALA A 114 6.41 0.41 1.89
C ALA A 114 6.15 -1.06 1.55
N PHE A 115 5.17 -1.71 2.19
CA PHE A 115 5.02 -3.17 2.15
C PHE A 115 3.78 -3.66 1.41
N ALA A 116 2.75 -2.82 1.25
CA ALA A 116 1.56 -3.21 0.53
C ALA A 116 1.64 -2.79 -0.94
N ASP A 117 1.51 -3.77 -1.84
CA ASP A 117 1.52 -3.51 -3.28
C ASP A 117 0.44 -2.53 -3.70
N GLY A 118 0.78 -1.75 -4.70
CA GLY A 118 -0.13 -0.83 -5.36
C GLY A 118 -1.06 -1.53 -6.35
N ARG A 119 -0.95 -1.11 -7.59
CA ARG A 119 -1.66 -1.68 -8.72
C ARG A 119 -0.73 -2.56 -9.53
N ARG A 120 -1.27 -3.68 -10.00
CA ARG A 120 -0.55 -4.62 -10.86
C ARG A 120 -1.47 -5.16 -11.94
N LEU A 121 -0.90 -5.58 -13.04
CA LEU A 121 -1.62 -6.31 -14.07
C LEU A 121 -1.94 -7.71 -13.53
N GLY A 122 -3.21 -8.11 -13.52
CA GLY A 122 -3.59 -9.40 -12.94
C GLY A 122 -5.01 -9.83 -13.20
N LEU A 123 -5.32 -10.98 -12.60
CA LEU A 123 -6.65 -11.59 -12.60
C LEU A 123 -7.01 -11.94 -11.15
N ALA A 124 -8.17 -11.50 -10.68
CA ALA A 124 -8.65 -11.79 -9.33
C ALA A 124 -10.14 -12.10 -9.31
N GLY A 125 -10.53 -13.05 -8.46
CA GLY A 125 -11.91 -13.33 -8.10
C GLY A 125 -12.24 -12.69 -6.75
N THR A 126 -13.42 -12.09 -6.63
CA THR A 126 -13.90 -11.46 -5.39
C THR A 126 -15.32 -11.89 -5.10
N GLY A 127 -15.56 -12.33 -3.88
CA GLY A 127 -16.88 -12.68 -3.38
C GLY A 127 -17.16 -12.09 -2.02
N TRP A 128 -18.43 -11.80 -1.72
CA TRP A 128 -18.82 -11.21 -0.44
C TRP A 128 -20.25 -11.51 -0.05
N GLY A 129 -20.51 -11.34 1.22
CA GLY A 129 -21.84 -11.33 1.83
C GLY A 129 -21.96 -10.14 2.78
N ILE A 130 -22.98 -10.14 3.60
CA ILE A 130 -23.18 -9.05 4.58
C ILE A 130 -22.07 -9.04 5.62
N HIS A 131 -21.60 -10.22 6.02
CA HIS A 131 -20.66 -10.40 7.13
C HIS A 131 -19.30 -10.94 6.73
N TRP A 132 -19.02 -11.15 5.44
CA TRP A 132 -17.75 -11.68 4.98
C TRP A 132 -17.40 -11.14 3.60
N TRP A 133 -16.13 -11.08 3.35
CA TRP A 133 -15.54 -10.70 2.05
C TRP A 133 -14.27 -11.50 1.83
N ALA A 134 -14.02 -11.92 0.61
CA ALA A 134 -12.80 -12.60 0.22
C ALA A 134 -12.43 -12.28 -1.23
N SER A 135 -11.13 -12.10 -1.46
CA SER A 135 -10.57 -11.94 -2.80
C SER A 135 -9.25 -12.68 -2.91
N ALA A 136 -9.02 -13.29 -4.07
CA ALA A 136 -7.76 -13.94 -4.39
C ALA A 136 -7.42 -13.73 -5.86
N GLY A 137 -6.13 -13.59 -6.18
CA GLY A 137 -5.70 -13.33 -7.54
C GLY A 137 -4.23 -13.62 -7.80
N VAL A 138 -3.92 -13.64 -9.10
CA VAL A 138 -2.56 -13.74 -9.64
C VAL A 138 -2.20 -12.45 -10.35
N PHE A 139 -0.97 -11.99 -10.15
CA PHE A 139 -0.53 -10.67 -10.61
C PHE A 139 0.86 -10.77 -11.24
N GLY A 140 1.08 -9.99 -12.30
CA GLY A 140 2.38 -9.71 -12.89
C GLY A 140 3.01 -8.46 -12.30
N ARG A 141 3.75 -7.72 -13.13
CA ARG A 141 4.42 -6.47 -12.76
C ARG A 141 3.45 -5.27 -12.77
N GLU A 142 3.92 -4.17 -12.23
CA GLU A 142 3.30 -2.86 -12.38
C GLU A 142 3.39 -2.41 -13.84
N VAL A 143 2.33 -1.81 -14.37
CA VAL A 143 2.27 -1.38 -15.77
C VAL A 143 3.33 -0.33 -16.09
N ASP A 144 3.60 0.60 -15.17
CA ASP A 144 4.59 1.65 -15.35
C ASP A 144 6.02 1.10 -15.50
N ILE A 145 6.34 0.03 -14.76
CA ILE A 145 7.64 -0.66 -14.88
C ILE A 145 7.75 -1.37 -16.23
N ILE A 146 6.69 -2.02 -16.70
CA ILE A 146 6.66 -2.69 -18.01
C ILE A 146 6.97 -1.72 -19.14
N GLN A 147 6.50 -0.47 -19.06
CA GLN A 147 6.72 0.54 -20.09
C GLN A 147 8.12 1.16 -20.04
N LYS A 148 8.70 1.35 -18.85
CA LYS A 148 10.00 2.01 -18.66
C LYS A 148 11.20 1.07 -18.86
N GLU A 149 11.03 -0.20 -18.54
CA GLU A 149 12.08 -1.20 -18.64
C GLU A 149 11.79 -2.21 -19.76
N ARG A 150 12.58 -2.19 -20.82
CA ARG A 150 12.59 -3.26 -21.84
C ARG A 150 13.29 -4.50 -21.27
N ASN A 151 12.66 -5.15 -20.32
CA ASN A 151 13.24 -6.35 -19.71
C ASN A 151 13.24 -7.53 -20.69
N ARG A 152 14.42 -8.10 -20.88
CA ARG A 152 14.65 -9.35 -21.62
C ARG A 152 14.70 -10.58 -20.70
N GLY A 153 14.19 -10.49 -19.49
CA GLY A 153 14.21 -11.55 -18.49
C GLY A 153 12.84 -12.12 -18.16
N ASN A 154 12.83 -13.10 -17.28
CA ASN A 154 11.59 -13.65 -16.72
C ASN A 154 10.87 -12.59 -15.89
N GLU A 155 9.62 -12.34 -16.21
CA GLU A 155 8.77 -11.48 -15.38
C GLU A 155 8.49 -12.15 -14.05
N GLY A 156 8.53 -11.36 -12.97
CA GLY A 156 8.08 -11.81 -11.65
C GLY A 156 6.56 -11.98 -11.61
N TYR A 157 6.10 -12.72 -10.62
CA TYR A 157 4.67 -12.89 -10.36
C TYR A 157 4.35 -12.74 -8.87
N ALA A 158 3.09 -12.44 -8.60
CA ALA A 158 2.56 -12.40 -7.24
C ALA A 158 1.26 -13.19 -7.12
N LEU A 159 1.06 -13.77 -5.95
CA LEU A 159 -0.19 -14.41 -5.54
C LEU A 159 -0.70 -13.66 -4.32
N ALA A 160 -1.87 -13.04 -4.41
CA ALA A 160 -2.44 -12.25 -3.34
C ALA A 160 -3.81 -12.76 -2.93
N THR A 161 -4.06 -12.75 -1.64
CA THR A 161 -5.38 -13.04 -1.05
C THR A 161 -5.65 -12.13 0.13
N ARG A 162 -6.90 -11.70 0.28
CA ARG A 162 -7.38 -10.97 1.45
C ARG A 162 -8.75 -11.49 1.83
N VAL A 163 -8.97 -11.71 3.11
CA VAL A 163 -10.25 -12.11 3.69
C VAL A 163 -10.61 -11.18 4.82
N ALA A 164 -11.88 -10.88 4.96
CA ALA A 164 -12.39 -10.06 6.06
C ALA A 164 -13.75 -10.57 6.51
N VAL A 165 -14.02 -10.38 7.79
CA VAL A 165 -15.32 -10.65 8.39
C VAL A 165 -15.78 -9.44 9.19
N SER A 166 -17.10 -9.21 9.17
CA SER A 166 -17.76 -8.18 9.96
C SER A 166 -18.79 -8.86 10.86
N PRO A 167 -18.36 -9.44 12.01
CA PRO A 167 -19.25 -10.19 12.87
C PRO A 167 -20.40 -9.35 13.41
N ILE A 168 -20.18 -8.06 13.54
CA ILE A 168 -21.23 -7.07 13.88
C ILE A 168 -21.20 -6.00 12.78
N TYR A 169 -22.34 -5.85 12.11
CA TYR A 169 -22.57 -4.83 11.11
C TYR A 169 -24.01 -4.33 11.19
N ASN A 170 -24.19 -3.16 11.77
CA ASN A 170 -25.48 -2.48 11.89
C ASN A 170 -25.30 -0.95 11.89
N GLU A 171 -26.38 -0.20 12.04
CA GLU A 171 -26.37 1.26 11.99
C GLU A 171 -25.48 1.89 13.07
N ASP A 172 -25.48 1.36 14.28
CA ASP A 172 -24.72 1.91 15.40
C ASP A 172 -23.28 1.38 15.46
N MET A 173 -23.06 0.10 15.12
CA MET A 173 -21.80 -0.59 15.38
C MET A 173 -21.36 -1.45 14.20
N THR A 174 -20.07 -1.41 13.93
CA THR A 174 -19.40 -2.30 12.97
C THR A 174 -18.09 -2.77 13.58
N ILE A 175 -17.86 -4.08 13.55
CA ILE A 175 -16.56 -4.69 13.84
C ILE A 175 -16.05 -5.30 12.54
N HIS A 176 -14.82 -4.95 12.17
CA HIS A 176 -14.10 -5.50 11.04
C HIS A 176 -12.87 -6.24 11.55
N VAL A 177 -12.70 -7.46 11.09
CA VAL A 177 -11.50 -8.28 11.31
C VAL A 177 -11.08 -8.85 9.97
N GLY A 178 -9.84 -8.60 9.58
CA GLY A 178 -9.34 -9.06 8.29
C GLY A 178 -7.90 -9.52 8.36
N GLY A 179 -7.46 -10.13 7.27
CA GLY A 179 -6.07 -10.50 7.07
C GLY A 179 -5.79 -10.78 5.61
N TYR A 180 -4.52 -10.68 5.26
CA TYR A 180 -4.07 -10.89 3.89
C TYR A 180 -2.72 -11.59 3.84
N PHE A 181 -2.49 -12.19 2.70
CA PHE A 181 -1.22 -12.83 2.35
C PHE A 181 -0.89 -12.49 0.90
N ASN A 182 0.34 -12.08 0.65
CA ASN A 182 0.87 -11.80 -0.67
C ASN A 182 2.24 -12.46 -0.82
N TYR A 183 2.36 -13.39 -1.75
CA TYR A 183 3.62 -14.02 -2.14
C TYR A 183 4.13 -13.37 -3.42
N GLN A 184 5.42 -13.03 -3.48
CA GLN A 184 6.05 -12.44 -4.64
C GLN A 184 7.35 -13.14 -5.02
N ALA A 185 7.46 -13.49 -6.29
CA ALA A 185 8.71 -13.88 -6.93
C ALA A 185 9.19 -12.69 -7.77
N PRO A 186 10.28 -12.01 -7.40
CA PRO A 186 10.78 -10.86 -8.16
C PRO A 186 11.25 -11.27 -9.55
N SER A 187 11.18 -10.33 -10.48
CA SER A 187 11.72 -10.51 -11.83
C SER A 187 13.24 -10.52 -11.81
N GLY A 188 13.85 -11.22 -12.77
CA GLY A 188 15.29 -11.25 -12.98
C GLY A 188 15.66 -12.17 -14.11
N SER A 189 16.78 -11.93 -14.79
CA SER A 189 17.27 -12.75 -15.88
C SER A 189 18.56 -13.46 -15.48
N GLY A 190 18.51 -14.80 -15.43
CA GLY A 190 19.71 -15.62 -15.23
C GLY A 190 20.42 -15.37 -13.90
N LEU A 191 21.67 -14.95 -13.95
CA LEU A 191 22.53 -14.62 -12.81
C LEU A 191 22.39 -13.16 -12.34
N GLU A 192 21.52 -12.36 -12.96
CA GLU A 192 21.31 -10.98 -12.52
C GLU A 192 20.67 -10.92 -11.13
N ASP A 193 21.15 -9.98 -10.34
CA ASP A 193 20.64 -9.73 -9.00
C ASP A 193 19.17 -9.32 -9.04
N LYS A 194 18.34 -10.13 -8.38
CA LYS A 194 16.93 -9.83 -8.18
C LYS A 194 16.82 -8.85 -7.02
N THR A 195 16.79 -7.57 -7.34
CA THR A 195 16.74 -6.50 -6.34
C THR A 195 15.30 -6.08 -6.06
N VAL A 196 14.97 -5.90 -4.78
CA VAL A 196 13.69 -5.38 -4.30
C VAL A 196 13.95 -4.15 -3.45
N LEU A 197 13.19 -3.09 -3.69
CA LEU A 197 13.32 -1.82 -3.02
C LEU A 197 12.08 -1.52 -2.19
N PHE A 198 12.23 -1.56 -0.87
CA PHE A 198 11.21 -1.10 0.08
C PHE A 198 11.52 0.32 0.50
N ARG A 199 10.55 1.23 0.35
CA ARG A 199 10.75 2.65 0.66
C ARG A 199 9.44 3.35 0.92
N THR A 200 9.49 4.38 1.76
CA THR A 200 8.31 5.21 2.06
C THR A 200 8.68 6.67 2.26
N PHE A 201 7.69 7.53 2.11
CA PHE A 201 7.74 8.93 2.55
C PHE A 201 7.27 9.04 4.01
N PRO A 202 7.63 10.08 4.74
CA PRO A 202 7.18 10.32 6.11
C PRO A 202 5.74 10.87 6.14
N GLU A 203 4.80 10.14 5.52
CA GLU A 203 3.36 10.45 5.42
C GLU A 203 3.02 11.85 4.92
N SER A 204 3.95 12.46 4.22
CA SER A 204 3.81 13.72 3.50
C SER A 204 4.66 13.69 2.23
N ARG A 205 4.15 14.27 1.15
CA ARG A 205 4.86 14.38 -0.13
C ARG A 205 5.20 15.82 -0.51
N VAL A 206 5.07 16.75 0.42
CA VAL A 206 5.56 18.13 0.23
C VAL A 206 7.06 18.11 0.15
N ASP A 207 7.71 17.43 1.09
CA ASP A 207 9.12 17.06 0.99
C ASP A 207 9.22 15.65 0.36
N ARG A 208 9.88 15.54 -0.79
CA ARG A 208 9.98 14.28 -1.54
C ARG A 208 11.10 13.36 -1.07
N ARG A 209 11.81 13.72 0.01
CA ARG A 209 12.85 12.89 0.59
C ARG A 209 12.26 11.64 1.25
N ARG A 210 12.95 10.53 1.10
CA ARG A 210 12.59 9.23 1.68
C ARG A 210 13.57 8.92 2.78
N PHE A 211 13.12 9.02 4.02
CA PHE A 211 13.97 8.76 5.20
C PHE A 211 14.09 7.28 5.53
N VAL A 212 13.16 6.46 5.03
CA VAL A 212 13.16 5.02 5.26
C VAL A 212 13.18 4.31 3.92
N GLN A 213 14.30 3.62 3.66
CA GLN A 213 14.53 2.88 2.42
C GLN A 213 15.42 1.67 2.72
N ALA A 214 15.09 0.52 2.14
CA ALA A 214 15.91 -0.70 2.15
C ALA A 214 15.93 -1.30 0.75
N GLU A 215 17.10 -1.38 0.16
CA GLU A 215 17.36 -2.06 -1.10
C GLU A 215 18.00 -3.41 -0.82
N ILE A 216 17.39 -4.48 -1.31
CA ILE A 216 17.79 -5.85 -1.03
C ILE A 216 18.08 -6.54 -2.35
N SER A 217 19.33 -6.93 -2.56
CA SER A 217 19.76 -7.73 -3.70
C SER A 217 19.63 -9.22 -3.43
N ASN A 218 19.65 -10.02 -4.47
CA ASN A 218 19.60 -11.47 -4.43
C ASN A 218 18.36 -12.04 -3.70
N VAL A 219 17.21 -11.45 -3.97
CA VAL A 219 15.94 -11.92 -3.41
C VAL A 219 15.42 -13.11 -4.19
N ASN A 220 15.19 -14.22 -3.52
CA ASN A 220 14.58 -15.41 -4.11
C ASN A 220 13.07 -15.23 -4.27
N HIS A 221 12.41 -14.96 -3.16
CA HIS A 221 11.00 -14.61 -3.05
C HIS A 221 10.77 -13.88 -1.73
N TYR A 222 9.63 -13.23 -1.60
CA TYR A 222 9.20 -12.69 -0.32
C TYR A 222 7.69 -12.83 -0.17
N TYR A 223 7.24 -12.79 1.07
CA TYR A 223 5.82 -12.74 1.36
C TYR A 223 5.52 -11.66 2.38
N THR A 224 4.39 -11.01 2.16
CA THR A 224 3.83 -10.02 3.06
C THR A 224 2.53 -10.56 3.62
N THR A 225 2.38 -10.55 4.93
CA THR A 225 1.13 -10.89 5.60
C THR A 225 0.71 -9.76 6.52
N GLY A 226 -0.57 -9.59 6.72
CA GLY A 226 -1.07 -8.57 7.62
C GLY A 226 -2.38 -8.95 8.26
N PHE A 227 -2.64 -8.29 9.37
CA PHE A 227 -3.85 -8.41 10.15
C PHE A 227 -4.52 -7.05 10.27
N GLU A 228 -5.83 -7.01 10.08
CA GLU A 228 -6.66 -5.81 10.04
C GLU A 228 -7.69 -5.83 11.16
N LEU A 229 -7.82 -4.73 11.87
CA LEU A 229 -8.89 -4.50 12.83
C LEU A 229 -9.56 -3.17 12.58
N GLY A 230 -10.88 -3.14 12.68
CA GLY A 230 -11.66 -1.93 12.60
C GLY A 230 -12.87 -1.97 13.53
N PHE A 231 -13.12 -0.87 14.18
CA PHE A 231 -14.23 -0.71 15.09
C PHE A 231 -14.91 0.63 14.84
N ARG A 232 -16.19 0.61 14.54
CA ARG A 232 -17.04 1.81 14.48
C ARG A 232 -18.15 1.67 15.52
N TYR A 233 -18.27 2.68 16.35
CA TYR A 233 -19.42 2.82 17.24
C TYR A 233 -19.97 4.24 17.13
N ARG A 234 -21.15 4.36 16.57
CA ARG A 234 -21.78 5.66 16.28
C ARG A 234 -20.81 6.57 15.56
N LYS A 235 -20.39 7.67 16.20
CA LYS A 235 -19.52 8.70 15.63
C LYS A 235 -18.02 8.43 15.78
N LEU A 236 -17.65 7.41 16.55
CA LEU A 236 -16.27 6.98 16.71
C LEU A 236 -15.93 5.92 15.67
N LEU A 237 -14.82 6.08 14.98
CA LEU A 237 -14.21 5.07 14.13
C LEU A 237 -12.74 4.92 14.52
N THR A 238 -12.30 3.69 14.74
CA THR A 238 -10.90 3.36 14.95
C THR A 238 -10.54 2.13 14.14
N TYR A 239 -9.39 2.13 13.50
CA TYR A 239 -8.88 0.99 12.75
C TYR A 239 -7.35 1.01 12.66
N GLY A 240 -6.79 -0.14 12.34
CA GLY A 240 -5.35 -0.28 12.18
C GLY A 240 -4.99 -1.63 11.57
N GLU A 241 -3.73 -1.74 11.17
CA GLU A 241 -3.15 -2.96 10.63
C GLU A 241 -1.75 -3.20 11.21
N TYR A 242 -1.39 -4.47 11.32
CA TYR A 242 -0.02 -4.93 11.53
C TYR A 242 0.43 -5.66 10.27
N ILE A 243 1.61 -5.32 9.77
CA ILE A 243 2.18 -5.85 8.52
C ILE A 243 3.52 -6.51 8.83
N TYR A 244 3.70 -7.73 8.34
CA TYR A 244 4.92 -8.51 8.46
C TYR A 244 5.39 -8.91 7.07
N ASN A 245 6.67 -8.70 6.80
CA ASN A 245 7.32 -9.02 5.53
C ASN A 245 8.54 -9.91 5.79
N ASN A 246 8.62 -11.05 5.10
CA ASN A 246 9.72 -11.99 5.19
C ASN A 246 10.34 -12.19 3.81
N ILE A 247 11.64 -11.94 3.70
CA ILE A 247 12.37 -11.86 2.44
C ILE A 247 13.43 -12.94 2.43
N SER A 248 13.24 -13.93 1.58
CA SER A 248 14.21 -15.02 1.35
C SER A 248 15.30 -14.53 0.40
N ARG A 249 16.55 -14.69 0.81
CA ARG A 249 17.74 -14.22 0.11
C ARG A 249 18.72 -15.35 -0.17
N TYR A 250 19.59 -15.15 -1.14
CA TYR A 250 20.64 -16.08 -1.50
C TYR A 250 21.93 -15.34 -1.85
N THR A 251 23.02 -16.08 -1.98
CA THR A 251 24.28 -15.60 -2.53
C THR A 251 24.85 -16.65 -3.48
N TYR A 252 25.79 -16.26 -4.32
CA TYR A 252 26.55 -17.19 -5.14
C TYR A 252 27.98 -17.31 -4.59
N GLY A 253 28.40 -18.55 -4.30
CA GLY A 253 29.76 -18.86 -3.94
C GLY A 253 30.71 -18.79 -5.16
N ALA A 254 32.02 -18.97 -4.90
CA ALA A 254 33.08 -18.89 -5.92
C ALA A 254 32.87 -19.83 -7.13
N ASN A 255 32.12 -20.91 -6.99
CA ASN A 255 31.80 -21.88 -8.03
C ASN A 255 30.40 -21.68 -8.64
N ASN A 256 29.80 -20.49 -8.57
CA ASN A 256 28.42 -20.20 -8.93
C ASN A 256 27.36 -21.10 -8.24
N GLN A 257 27.73 -21.71 -7.11
CA GLN A 257 26.79 -22.47 -6.32
C GLN A 257 25.92 -21.52 -5.49
N LYS A 258 24.61 -21.62 -5.67
CA LYS A 258 23.62 -20.85 -4.92
C LYS A 258 23.57 -21.34 -3.47
N THR A 259 23.71 -20.42 -2.53
CA THR A 259 23.61 -20.68 -1.09
C THR A 259 22.56 -19.75 -0.48
N ASP A 260 21.65 -20.30 0.30
CA ASP A 260 20.63 -19.50 0.96
C ASP A 260 21.24 -18.71 2.14
N LEU A 261 20.82 -17.47 2.26
CA LEU A 261 21.14 -16.58 3.38
C LEU A 261 20.00 -16.55 4.39
N LYS A 262 20.29 -16.06 5.59
CA LYS A 262 19.23 -15.77 6.58
C LYS A 262 18.22 -14.80 5.97
N ASN A 263 16.93 -15.09 6.14
CA ASN A 263 15.84 -14.22 5.67
C ASN A 263 15.93 -12.86 6.37
N ALA A 264 15.65 -11.80 5.64
CA ALA A 264 15.41 -10.48 6.21
C ALA A 264 13.93 -10.35 6.61
N VAL A 265 13.68 -9.76 7.76
CA VAL A 265 12.34 -9.58 8.33
C VAL A 265 12.08 -8.11 8.57
N PHE A 266 11.01 -7.61 7.94
CA PHE A 266 10.52 -6.25 8.16
C PHE A 266 9.11 -6.29 8.73
N ASN A 267 8.75 -5.28 9.47
CA ASN A 267 7.40 -5.14 9.99
C ASN A 267 7.01 -3.69 10.18
N GLY A 268 5.73 -3.48 10.38
CA GLY A 268 5.21 -2.17 10.71
C GLY A 268 3.74 -2.26 11.10
N TRP A 269 3.23 -1.20 11.67
CA TRP A 269 1.84 -1.11 12.09
C TRP A 269 1.37 0.33 12.05
N TYR A 270 0.10 0.51 12.01
CA TYR A 270 -0.53 1.81 12.19
C TYR A 270 -1.86 1.68 12.96
N ALA A 271 -2.27 2.77 13.57
CA ALA A 271 -3.59 2.93 14.16
C ALA A 271 -4.12 4.32 13.84
N THR A 272 -5.39 4.38 13.47
CA THR A 272 -6.11 5.62 13.20
C THR A 272 -7.38 5.64 14.03
N ALA A 273 -7.68 6.77 14.65
CA ALA A 273 -8.93 7.00 15.35
C ALA A 273 -9.53 8.32 14.89
N SER A 274 -10.84 8.34 14.64
CA SER A 274 -11.57 9.56 14.29
C SER A 274 -12.89 9.67 15.01
N TYR A 275 -13.32 10.91 15.17
CA TYR A 275 -14.61 11.24 15.74
C TYR A 275 -15.33 12.28 14.90
N MET A 276 -16.55 11.95 14.48
CA MET A 276 -17.41 12.85 13.71
C MET A 276 -18.10 13.84 14.65
N ILE A 277 -17.63 15.07 14.68
CA ILE A 277 -18.22 16.16 15.50
C ILE A 277 -19.55 16.58 14.88
N LEU A 278 -19.53 16.91 13.57
CA LEU A 278 -20.69 17.34 12.81
C LEU A 278 -20.81 16.47 11.56
N GLY A 279 -22.01 15.98 11.27
CA GLY A 279 -22.26 15.17 10.08
C GLY A 279 -22.66 13.75 10.40
N GLU A 280 -22.67 12.91 9.37
CA GLU A 280 -22.96 11.49 9.43
C GLU A 280 -21.67 10.67 9.39
N ASN A 281 -21.72 9.48 10.02
CA ASN A 281 -20.56 8.61 10.14
C ASN A 281 -20.07 8.10 8.78
N ARG A 282 -18.83 7.67 8.77
CA ARG A 282 -18.29 6.86 7.67
C ARG A 282 -19.03 5.55 7.58
N GLN A 283 -19.41 5.19 6.36
CA GLN A 283 -20.12 3.95 6.12
C GLN A 283 -19.13 2.81 5.89
N TYR A 284 -19.48 1.63 6.35
CA TYR A 284 -18.76 0.41 5.99
C TYR A 284 -19.36 -0.18 4.73
N SER A 285 -18.53 -0.58 3.77
CA SER A 285 -18.91 -1.20 2.51
C SER A 285 -18.62 -2.71 2.57
N PRO A 286 -19.64 -3.57 2.77
CA PRO A 286 -19.41 -5.02 2.82
C PRO A 286 -18.84 -5.61 1.54
N ASP A 287 -19.13 -5.01 0.39
CA ASP A 287 -18.65 -5.40 -0.94
C ASP A 287 -17.18 -5.02 -1.23
N GLU A 288 -16.61 -4.14 -0.41
CA GLU A 288 -15.20 -3.72 -0.47
C GLU A 288 -14.43 -4.09 0.80
N ALA A 289 -15.15 -4.47 1.87
CA ALA A 289 -14.62 -4.73 3.20
C ALA A 289 -13.74 -3.58 3.72
N GLU A 290 -14.26 -2.35 3.65
CA GLU A 290 -13.55 -1.14 4.07
C GLU A 290 -14.50 -0.07 4.63
N PHE A 291 -13.93 0.88 5.38
CA PHE A 291 -14.66 2.07 5.82
C PHE A 291 -14.58 3.14 4.73
N GLY A 292 -15.67 3.34 4.05
CA GLY A 292 -15.80 4.22 2.89
C GLY A 292 -16.02 5.70 3.24
N PRO A 293 -16.63 6.44 2.32
CA PRO A 293 -16.81 7.87 2.45
C PRO A 293 -17.75 8.24 3.60
N MET A 294 -17.60 9.47 4.09
CA MET A 294 -18.64 10.12 4.88
C MET A 294 -19.89 10.33 4.02
N LYS A 295 -21.05 10.08 4.58
CA LYS A 295 -22.29 10.46 3.92
C LYS A 295 -22.43 11.99 3.95
N MET A 296 -22.39 12.59 2.79
CA MET A 296 -22.48 14.05 2.67
C MET A 296 -23.89 14.53 3.03
N ARG A 297 -23.97 15.49 3.93
CA ARG A 297 -25.23 16.18 4.22
C ARG A 297 -25.68 17.02 3.04
N ARG A 298 -26.97 17.02 2.74
CA ARG A 298 -27.52 17.90 1.68
C ARG A 298 -27.33 19.38 2.00
N LYS A 299 -27.33 19.76 3.27
CA LYS A 299 -27.08 21.13 3.75
C LYS A 299 -26.26 21.05 5.05
N GLY A 300 -25.27 21.92 5.19
CA GLY A 300 -24.43 22.04 6.39
C GLY A 300 -23.01 21.53 6.17
N TRP A 301 -22.26 21.49 7.26
CA TRP A 301 -20.84 21.12 7.31
C TRP A 301 -20.69 19.71 7.89
N ASN A 302 -19.72 18.98 7.38
CA ASN A 302 -19.18 17.81 8.03
C ASN A 302 -17.84 18.19 8.67
N LEU A 303 -17.67 17.84 9.94
CA LEU A 303 -16.42 18.07 10.68
C LEU A 303 -16.04 16.76 11.38
N GLU A 304 -14.94 16.20 10.95
CA GLU A 304 -14.31 15.02 11.53
C GLU A 304 -12.92 15.41 12.06
N VAL A 305 -12.59 14.94 13.24
CA VAL A 305 -11.24 15.05 13.82
C VAL A 305 -10.64 13.67 13.87
N ALA A 306 -9.41 13.53 13.38
CA ALA A 306 -8.72 12.25 13.37
C ALA A 306 -7.32 12.39 13.96
N ALA A 307 -6.87 11.31 14.61
CA ALA A 307 -5.49 11.10 15.04
C ALA A 307 -4.96 9.84 14.38
N HIS A 308 -3.70 9.89 13.98
CA HIS A 308 -3.03 8.80 13.30
C HIS A 308 -1.63 8.60 13.88
N ILE A 309 -1.24 7.35 14.03
CA ILE A 309 0.12 6.95 14.42
C ILE A 309 0.55 5.76 13.58
N SER A 310 1.79 5.76 13.15
CA SER A 310 2.38 4.64 12.40
C SER A 310 3.82 4.35 12.85
N ASN A 311 4.24 3.12 12.60
CA ASN A 311 5.60 2.66 12.83
C ASN A 311 6.03 1.73 11.70
N ILE A 312 7.30 1.79 11.34
CA ILE A 312 7.93 0.88 10.40
C ILE A 312 9.31 0.48 10.91
N ASN A 313 9.64 -0.81 10.76
CA ASN A 313 10.93 -1.37 11.14
C ASN A 313 11.52 -2.18 9.97
N MET A 314 12.68 -1.74 9.48
CA MET A 314 13.48 -2.39 8.42
C MET A 314 14.93 -2.64 8.87
N ASN A 315 15.19 -2.71 10.17
CA ASN A 315 16.54 -2.75 10.74
C ASN A 315 17.25 -4.11 10.63
N ASP A 316 16.55 -5.19 10.30
CA ASP A 316 17.12 -6.56 10.26
C ASP A 316 18.30 -6.71 9.28
N LEU A 317 18.44 -5.83 8.29
CA LEU A 317 19.61 -5.82 7.40
C LEU A 317 20.87 -5.28 8.05
N HIS A 318 20.78 -4.36 9.00
CA HIS A 318 21.94 -3.79 9.70
C HIS A 318 22.62 -4.83 10.59
N ASP A 319 21.83 -5.64 11.27
CA ASP A 319 22.36 -6.70 12.14
C ASP A 319 23.06 -7.81 11.35
N GLN A 320 22.75 -7.96 10.05
CA GLN A 320 23.35 -8.98 9.19
C GLN A 320 24.63 -8.52 8.48
N ALA A 321 24.83 -7.23 8.27
CA ALA A 321 26.06 -6.69 7.70
C ALA A 321 27.27 -6.89 8.61
N SER A 322 27.05 -7.01 9.93
CA SER A 322 28.11 -7.30 10.91
C SER A 322 28.64 -8.73 10.88
N TYR A 323 27.99 -9.65 10.18
CA TYR A 323 28.44 -11.05 10.02
C TYR A 323 29.19 -11.34 8.71
N LEU A 324 29.36 -10.32 7.85
CA LEU A 324 30.04 -10.45 6.54
C LEU A 324 31.44 -9.80 6.55
N THR A 325 31.94 -9.37 7.68
CA THR A 325 33.37 -8.99 7.94
C THR A 325 34.02 -10.10 8.78
#